data_812889e319925ea18a4945fa510cee07
#
_entry.id   812889e319925ea18a4945fa510cee07
#
_cell.length_a   1.000
_cell.length_b   1.000
_cell.length_c   1.000
_cell.angle_alpha   90.00
_cell.angle_beta   90.00
_cell.angle_gamma   90.00
#
_symmetry.space_group_name_H-M   'P 1'
#
loop_
_entity.id
_entity.type
_entity.pdbx_description
1 polymer ?
#
loop_
_entity_poly.entity_id
_entity_poly.type
_entity_poly.pdbx_seq_one_letter_code
_entity_poly.pdbx_strand_id
1 'polypeptide(L)'
;MSEKVFTENWDKEITEESLKHTQIPMMVKLLGTTDEKGWPHLTFIASSRAKTNKQLVWGQFLHGNSKQYIQDNPKHSYLFMSIDMPFKMLQIKANFTHTLNKSEDLDELNTGDDMRYSTTMNFFKAFYSDIVAASQLQKISIIKLLKNIFLSKIGKGGIKSNKEEEARLDKFGKVIFTHALNPKFIAYLDPNDDYPIIVPCFQAISHEHTKLVFSPSLFKEQLSIIPTDSKVAVFGMTMDFIAQVVKGTFLGFEKHRGINLGIIDIEEVYNSAPPLPGLIYPKKAVLPEISEFVMP
;
A
#
# COMPACT_ATOMS: atom_id res chain seq x y z
N MET A 1 -0.09 3.67 -31.89
CA MET A 1 -0.52 2.42 -31.23
C MET A 1 -0.81 2.80 -29.79
N SER A 2 -2.08 2.84 -29.37
CA SER A 2 -2.42 3.14 -27.98
C SER A 2 -1.79 2.05 -27.12
N GLU A 3 -0.93 2.45 -26.18
CA GLU A 3 -0.46 1.53 -25.14
C GLU A 3 -1.69 0.97 -24.45
N LYS A 4 -1.87 -0.36 -24.53
CA LYS A 4 -2.96 -1.04 -23.80
C LYS A 4 -2.74 -0.77 -22.32
N VAL A 5 -3.72 -0.18 -21.70
CA VAL A 5 -3.67 0.11 -20.26
C VAL A 5 -3.61 -1.20 -19.51
N PHE A 6 -2.75 -1.27 -18.52
CA PHE A 6 -2.47 -2.46 -17.71
C PHE A 6 -3.73 -3.16 -17.19
N THR A 7 -4.80 -2.42 -16.88
CA THR A 7 -6.06 -2.97 -16.35
C THR A 7 -7.12 -3.29 -17.40
N GLU A 8 -6.87 -3.07 -18.69
CA GLU A 8 -7.86 -3.37 -19.75
C GLU A 8 -8.25 -4.85 -19.85
N ASN A 9 -7.40 -5.75 -19.36
CA ASN A 9 -7.63 -7.20 -19.39
C ASN A 9 -8.02 -7.78 -18.02
N TRP A 10 -8.47 -6.93 -17.06
CA TRP A 10 -8.94 -7.43 -15.78
C TRP A 10 -10.40 -7.86 -15.85
N ASP A 11 -10.72 -8.91 -15.11
CA ASP A 11 -12.06 -9.47 -15.02
C ASP A 11 -12.96 -8.63 -14.10
N LYS A 12 -14.27 -8.61 -14.35
CA LYS A 12 -15.26 -7.89 -13.51
C LYS A 12 -15.56 -8.61 -12.20
N GLU A 13 -15.05 -9.81 -12.01
CA GLU A 13 -15.21 -10.63 -10.83
C GLU A 13 -13.96 -11.48 -10.61
N ILE A 14 -13.75 -11.94 -9.39
CA ILE A 14 -12.63 -12.82 -9.07
C ILE A 14 -13.00 -14.29 -9.23
N THR A 15 -12.02 -15.12 -9.55
CA THR A 15 -12.19 -16.56 -9.62
C THR A 15 -12.30 -17.18 -8.22
N GLU A 16 -12.78 -18.43 -8.14
CA GLU A 16 -12.80 -19.21 -6.89
C GLU A 16 -11.40 -19.38 -6.27
N GLU A 17 -10.35 -19.53 -7.09
CA GLU A 17 -8.97 -19.57 -6.61
C GLU A 17 -8.56 -18.23 -5.97
N SER A 18 -8.90 -17.13 -6.62
CA SER A 18 -8.64 -15.78 -6.12
C SER A 18 -9.43 -15.49 -4.85
N LEU A 19 -10.70 -15.92 -4.76
CA LEU A 19 -11.51 -15.79 -3.55
C LEU A 19 -10.83 -16.48 -2.37
N LYS A 20 -10.49 -17.77 -2.52
CA LYS A 20 -9.76 -18.53 -1.49
C LYS A 20 -8.42 -17.88 -1.12
N HIS A 21 -7.72 -17.30 -2.11
CA HIS A 21 -6.46 -16.58 -1.86
C HIS A 21 -6.68 -15.39 -0.92
N THR A 22 -7.75 -14.61 -1.06
CA THR A 22 -8.02 -13.45 -0.17
C THR A 22 -8.31 -13.85 1.27
N GLN A 23 -8.74 -15.09 1.51
CA GLN A 23 -9.12 -15.61 2.82
C GLN A 23 -7.94 -16.15 3.62
N ILE A 24 -6.74 -16.23 3.04
CA ILE A 24 -5.53 -16.63 3.78
C ILE A 24 -5.28 -15.64 4.93
N PRO A 25 -5.19 -16.09 6.19
CA PRO A 25 -5.04 -15.20 7.35
C PRO A 25 -3.72 -14.41 7.29
N MET A 26 -2.61 -15.11 7.16
CA MET A 26 -1.26 -14.52 7.17
C MET A 26 -0.82 -14.13 5.76
N MET A 27 -1.16 -12.92 5.35
CA MET A 27 -0.72 -12.34 4.08
C MET A 27 -0.66 -10.82 4.15
N VAL A 28 0.00 -10.20 3.19
CA VAL A 28 -0.05 -8.75 3.03
C VAL A 28 -1.37 -8.37 2.36
N LYS A 29 -2.18 -7.59 3.07
CA LYS A 29 -3.48 -7.09 2.62
C LYS A 29 -3.48 -5.58 2.71
N LEU A 30 -3.36 -4.90 1.57
CA LEU A 30 -3.32 -3.45 1.50
C LEU A 30 -4.60 -2.90 0.88
N LEU A 31 -5.10 -1.84 1.50
CA LEU A 31 -6.14 -0.98 0.97
C LEU A 31 -5.49 0.31 0.45
N GLY A 32 -5.74 0.64 -0.81
CA GLY A 32 -5.36 1.90 -1.44
C GLY A 32 -6.58 2.80 -1.59
N THR A 33 -6.54 3.98 -1.00
CA THR A 33 -7.57 5.02 -1.08
C THR A 33 -6.98 6.31 -1.64
N THR A 34 -7.81 7.30 -1.91
CA THR A 34 -7.39 8.63 -2.33
C THR A 34 -7.85 9.63 -1.28
N ASP A 35 -6.94 10.48 -0.78
CA ASP A 35 -7.28 11.53 0.16
C ASP A 35 -7.93 12.75 -0.52
N GLU A 36 -8.41 13.70 0.28
CA GLU A 36 -9.07 14.95 -0.19
C GLU A 36 -8.20 15.82 -1.11
N LYS A 37 -6.87 15.65 -1.03
CA LYS A 37 -5.90 16.36 -1.86
C LYS A 37 -5.52 15.59 -3.13
N GLY A 38 -6.14 14.42 -3.36
CA GLY A 38 -5.83 13.55 -4.50
C GLY A 38 -4.53 12.77 -4.35
N TRP A 39 -4.01 12.56 -3.12
CA TRP A 39 -2.89 11.68 -2.88
C TRP A 39 -3.36 10.23 -2.71
N PRO A 40 -2.68 9.26 -3.31
CA PRO A 40 -2.85 7.88 -2.91
C PRO A 40 -2.50 7.72 -1.42
N HIS A 41 -3.25 6.87 -0.72
CA HIS A 41 -2.97 6.51 0.66
C HIS A 41 -3.08 4.99 0.84
N LEU A 42 -2.09 4.38 1.47
CA LEU A 42 -2.01 2.94 1.66
C LEU A 42 -2.18 2.59 3.14
N THR A 43 -3.01 1.59 3.40
CA THR A 43 -3.23 1.07 4.76
C THR A 43 -3.21 -0.45 4.75
N PHE A 44 -2.52 -1.05 5.73
CA PHE A 44 -2.58 -2.48 5.97
C PHE A 44 -3.90 -2.83 6.69
N ILE A 45 -4.71 -3.70 6.06
CA ILE A 45 -6.02 -4.13 6.59
C ILE A 45 -6.06 -5.67 6.64
N ALA A 46 -5.55 -6.26 7.71
CA ALA A 46 -5.45 -7.71 7.87
C ALA A 46 -6.80 -8.43 7.73
N SER A 47 -7.90 -7.80 8.16
CA SER A 47 -9.25 -8.36 8.11
C SER A 47 -9.90 -8.36 6.73
N SER A 48 -9.28 -7.73 5.71
CA SER A 48 -9.90 -7.67 4.38
C SER A 48 -9.92 -9.04 3.69
N ARG A 49 -11.07 -9.37 3.08
CA ARG A 49 -11.27 -10.61 2.33
C ARG A 49 -12.41 -10.47 1.33
N ALA A 50 -12.44 -11.34 0.35
CA ALA A 50 -13.62 -11.47 -0.51
C ALA A 50 -14.71 -12.24 0.23
N LYS A 51 -15.92 -11.69 0.22
CA LYS A 51 -17.15 -12.35 0.69
C LYS A 51 -17.73 -13.22 -0.43
N THR A 52 -17.71 -12.70 -1.63
CA THR A 52 -18.15 -13.39 -2.88
C THR A 52 -17.20 -13.04 -4.01
N ASN A 53 -17.40 -13.59 -5.19
CA ASN A 53 -16.62 -13.21 -6.38
C ASN A 53 -16.77 -11.73 -6.77
N LYS A 54 -17.80 -11.03 -6.24
CA LYS A 54 -18.12 -9.64 -6.60
C LYS A 54 -18.05 -8.67 -5.43
N GLN A 55 -17.85 -9.14 -4.21
CA GLN A 55 -17.90 -8.29 -3.01
C GLN A 55 -16.76 -8.58 -2.06
N LEU A 56 -16.19 -7.51 -1.53
CA LEU A 56 -15.17 -7.51 -0.48
C LEU A 56 -15.78 -7.03 0.84
N VAL A 57 -15.23 -7.53 1.95
CA VAL A 57 -15.57 -7.11 3.31
C VAL A 57 -14.31 -6.98 4.16
N TRP A 58 -14.30 -6.03 5.09
CA TRP A 58 -13.30 -5.91 6.12
C TRP A 58 -13.86 -5.27 7.38
N GLY A 59 -13.26 -5.60 8.54
CA GLY A 59 -13.65 -5.09 9.84
C GLY A 59 -12.79 -3.91 10.30
N GLN A 60 -13.41 -2.93 10.93
CA GLN A 60 -12.75 -1.81 11.58
C GLN A 60 -12.57 -2.08 13.06
N PHE A 61 -11.32 -1.97 13.56
CA PHE A 61 -11.02 -2.01 15.00
C PHE A 61 -10.26 -0.75 15.49
N LEU A 62 -9.64 0.01 14.60
CA LEU A 62 -8.95 1.27 14.90
C LEU A 62 -9.52 2.43 14.10
N HIS A 63 -9.34 3.65 14.60
CA HIS A 63 -9.58 4.85 13.81
C HIS A 63 -8.39 5.16 12.91
N GLY A 64 -8.65 5.52 11.66
CA GLY A 64 -7.63 5.87 10.68
C GLY A 64 -8.26 6.56 9.48
N ASN A 65 -7.46 7.29 8.71
CA ASN A 65 -7.92 8.16 7.63
C ASN A 65 -8.58 7.41 6.46
N SER A 66 -8.15 6.18 6.15
CA SER A 66 -8.70 5.41 5.03
C SER A 66 -10.21 5.22 5.08
N LYS A 67 -10.81 5.18 6.29
CA LYS A 67 -12.26 5.02 6.47
C LYS A 67 -13.02 6.26 6.05
N GLN A 68 -12.45 7.43 6.29
CA GLN A 68 -13.01 8.69 5.80
C GLN A 68 -12.80 8.77 4.30
N TYR A 69 -11.58 8.52 3.82
CA TYR A 69 -11.25 8.62 2.40
C TYR A 69 -12.10 7.72 1.51
N ILE A 70 -12.42 6.48 1.96
CA ILE A 70 -13.26 5.55 1.19
C ILE A 70 -14.74 5.99 1.14
N GLN A 71 -15.18 6.77 2.13
CA GLN A 71 -16.53 7.34 2.16
C GLN A 71 -16.64 8.61 1.31
N ASP A 72 -15.57 9.43 1.30
CA ASP A 72 -15.51 10.67 0.53
C ASP A 72 -15.28 10.38 -0.96
N ASN A 73 -14.46 9.37 -1.27
CA ASN A 73 -14.23 8.87 -2.62
C ASN A 73 -14.39 7.33 -2.63
N PRO A 74 -15.49 6.81 -3.20
CA PRO A 74 -15.77 5.38 -3.18
C PRO A 74 -14.77 4.54 -3.99
N LYS A 75 -14.00 5.13 -4.91
CA LYS A 75 -12.98 4.43 -5.70
C LYS A 75 -11.79 4.08 -4.83
N HIS A 76 -11.49 2.80 -4.71
CA HIS A 76 -10.34 2.30 -3.97
C HIS A 76 -9.85 0.99 -4.55
N SER A 77 -8.76 0.48 -4.03
CA SER A 77 -8.17 -0.77 -4.50
C SER A 77 -7.66 -1.63 -3.37
N TYR A 78 -7.47 -2.92 -3.67
CA TYR A 78 -6.82 -3.86 -2.77
C TYR A 78 -5.66 -4.56 -3.45
N LEU A 79 -4.65 -4.88 -2.65
CA LEU A 79 -3.61 -5.84 -3.00
C LEU A 79 -3.60 -6.94 -1.95
N PHE A 80 -3.73 -8.17 -2.40
CA PHE A 80 -3.57 -9.39 -1.61
C PHE A 80 -2.30 -10.10 -2.06
N MET A 81 -1.29 -10.23 -1.19
CA MET A 81 -0.03 -10.88 -1.54
C MET A 81 0.35 -11.90 -0.48
N SER A 82 0.53 -13.18 -0.88
CA SER A 82 0.99 -14.23 0.01
C SER A 82 2.44 -13.98 0.47
N ILE A 83 2.74 -14.40 1.71
CA ILE A 83 4.09 -14.38 2.26
C ILE A 83 4.82 -15.72 2.04
N ASP A 84 4.08 -16.78 1.70
CA ASP A 84 4.61 -18.09 1.39
C ASP A 84 5.05 -18.18 -0.07
N MET A 85 6.08 -18.98 -0.32
CA MET A 85 6.58 -19.24 -1.67
C MET A 85 5.77 -20.32 -2.40
N PRO A 86 5.48 -20.13 -3.70
CA PRO A 86 5.77 -18.94 -4.51
C PRO A 86 4.86 -17.77 -4.15
N PHE A 87 5.42 -16.57 -4.00
CA PHE A 87 4.60 -15.37 -3.77
C PHE A 87 3.56 -15.22 -4.86
N LYS A 88 2.29 -15.13 -4.44
CA LYS A 88 1.17 -14.86 -5.33
C LYS A 88 0.55 -13.51 -4.98
N MET A 89 0.13 -12.75 -5.96
CA MET A 89 -0.57 -11.48 -5.75
C MET A 89 -1.84 -11.39 -6.57
N LEU A 90 -2.82 -10.70 -6.03
CA LEU A 90 -4.09 -10.34 -6.64
C LEU A 90 -4.32 -8.85 -6.41
N GLN A 91 -4.63 -8.12 -7.48
CA GLN A 91 -5.00 -6.69 -7.42
C GLN A 91 -6.48 -6.54 -7.77
N ILE A 92 -7.20 -5.70 -7.01
CA ILE A 92 -8.64 -5.50 -7.18
C ILE A 92 -8.94 -4.00 -7.14
N LYS A 93 -9.69 -3.48 -8.12
CA LYS A 93 -10.38 -2.19 -8.06
C LYS A 93 -11.78 -2.41 -7.52
N ALA A 94 -12.22 -1.59 -6.58
CA ALA A 94 -13.53 -1.74 -5.96
C ALA A 94 -14.17 -0.39 -5.65
N ASN A 95 -15.49 -0.38 -5.51
CA ASN A 95 -16.27 0.77 -5.05
C ASN A 95 -16.84 0.48 -3.67
N PHE A 96 -16.63 1.40 -2.74
CA PHE A 96 -17.29 1.36 -1.44
C PHE A 96 -18.81 1.44 -1.61
N THR A 97 -19.54 0.63 -0.86
CA THR A 97 -21.01 0.59 -0.91
C THR A 97 -21.65 1.04 0.40
N HIS A 98 -21.34 0.38 1.50
CA HIS A 98 -21.96 0.67 2.79
C HIS A 98 -21.17 0.09 3.96
N THR A 99 -21.62 0.42 5.17
CA THR A 99 -21.11 -0.17 6.41
C THR A 99 -22.24 -0.76 7.24
N LEU A 100 -21.92 -1.80 8.03
CA LEU A 100 -22.83 -2.38 9.00
C LEU A 100 -22.12 -2.48 10.37
N ASN A 101 -22.85 -2.10 11.44
CA ASN A 101 -22.37 -2.25 12.81
C ASN A 101 -22.76 -3.60 13.42
N LYS A 102 -23.65 -4.36 12.76
CA LYS A 102 -24.05 -5.73 13.10
C LYS A 102 -24.26 -6.51 11.81
N SER A 103 -23.56 -7.62 11.64
CA SER A 103 -23.70 -8.52 10.50
C SER A 103 -23.05 -9.87 10.81
N GLU A 104 -23.44 -10.91 10.11
CA GLU A 104 -22.79 -12.23 10.20
C GLU A 104 -21.29 -12.14 9.87
N ASP A 105 -20.91 -11.33 8.86
CA ASP A 105 -19.49 -11.12 8.52
C ASP A 105 -18.70 -10.50 9.69
N LEU A 106 -19.31 -9.58 10.45
CA LEU A 106 -18.67 -8.95 11.60
C LEU A 106 -18.51 -9.96 12.75
N ASP A 107 -19.54 -10.79 13.00
CA ASP A 107 -19.48 -11.84 13.98
C ASP A 107 -18.42 -12.89 13.60
N GLU A 108 -18.35 -13.27 12.34
CA GLU A 108 -17.35 -14.21 11.83
C GLU A 108 -15.92 -13.64 11.95
N LEU A 109 -15.71 -12.35 11.66
CA LEU A 109 -14.41 -11.67 11.85
C LEU A 109 -13.99 -11.66 13.34
N ASN A 110 -14.94 -11.47 14.26
CA ASN A 110 -14.66 -11.42 15.70
C ASN A 110 -14.50 -12.82 16.34
N THR A 111 -15.10 -13.85 15.76
CA THR A 111 -15.02 -15.24 16.26
C THR A 111 -13.94 -16.06 15.56
N GLY A 112 -13.31 -15.52 14.53
CA GLY A 112 -12.19 -16.15 13.83
C GLY A 112 -11.00 -16.43 14.75
N ASP A 113 -10.16 -17.39 14.35
CA ASP A 113 -9.03 -17.87 15.18
C ASP A 113 -8.08 -16.77 15.64
N ASP A 114 -7.93 -15.72 14.84
CA ASP A 114 -7.03 -14.59 15.13
C ASP A 114 -7.60 -13.63 16.20
N MET A 115 -8.91 -13.58 16.36
CA MET A 115 -9.60 -12.57 17.19
C MET A 115 -10.35 -13.14 18.38
N ARG A 116 -10.79 -14.40 18.35
CA ARG A 116 -11.66 -15.02 19.38
C ARG A 116 -11.10 -15.01 20.80
N TYR A 117 -9.80 -14.87 20.95
CA TYR A 117 -9.14 -14.77 22.25
C TYR A 117 -8.74 -13.34 22.62
N SER A 118 -9.05 -12.36 21.77
CA SER A 118 -8.78 -10.96 22.06
C SER A 118 -9.86 -10.40 22.97
N THR A 119 -9.49 -9.94 24.15
CA THR A 119 -10.39 -9.26 25.08
C THR A 119 -10.42 -7.75 24.89
N THR A 120 -9.47 -7.21 24.11
CA THR A 120 -9.24 -5.77 23.99
C THR A 120 -9.45 -5.22 22.59
N MET A 121 -9.48 -6.09 21.58
CA MET A 121 -9.63 -5.69 20.18
C MET A 121 -10.79 -6.46 19.53
N ASN A 122 -11.87 -5.74 19.23
CA ASN A 122 -12.99 -6.26 18.47
C ASN A 122 -13.25 -5.38 17.27
N PHE A 123 -13.63 -5.99 16.17
CA PHE A 123 -14.19 -5.25 15.04
C PHE A 123 -15.60 -4.77 15.41
N PHE A 124 -15.86 -3.48 15.28
CA PHE A 124 -17.13 -2.88 15.63
C PHE A 124 -17.95 -2.40 14.43
N LYS A 125 -17.35 -2.44 13.24
CA LYS A 125 -18.00 -2.06 11.98
C LYS A 125 -17.42 -2.85 10.83
N ALA A 126 -18.29 -3.37 9.97
CA ALA A 126 -17.92 -3.99 8.70
C ALA A 126 -18.09 -2.99 7.55
N PHE A 127 -17.13 -2.96 6.65
CA PHE A 127 -17.12 -2.16 5.41
C PHE A 127 -17.26 -3.09 4.22
N TYR A 128 -18.15 -2.74 3.30
CA TYR A 128 -18.45 -3.52 2.11
C TYR A 128 -18.09 -2.75 0.84
N SER A 129 -17.59 -3.47 -0.15
CA SER A 129 -17.17 -2.88 -1.42
C SER A 129 -17.46 -3.84 -2.56
N ASP A 130 -18.01 -3.34 -3.65
CA ASP A 130 -18.25 -4.11 -4.86
C ASP A 130 -17.00 -4.10 -5.74
N ILE A 131 -16.62 -5.27 -6.25
CA ILE A 131 -15.50 -5.44 -7.17
C ILE A 131 -15.87 -4.86 -8.53
N VAL A 132 -15.04 -3.98 -9.05
CA VAL A 132 -15.19 -3.35 -10.37
C VAL A 132 -14.30 -4.03 -11.39
N ALA A 133 -13.05 -4.32 -11.01
CA ALA A 133 -12.09 -5.01 -11.83
C ALA A 133 -11.07 -5.75 -10.96
N ALA A 134 -10.60 -6.90 -11.40
CA ALA A 134 -9.62 -7.71 -10.71
C ALA A 134 -8.60 -8.31 -11.68
N SER A 135 -7.33 -8.31 -11.28
CA SER A 135 -6.30 -9.03 -12.01
C SER A 135 -6.49 -10.53 -11.88
N GLN A 136 -5.86 -11.30 -12.74
CA GLN A 136 -5.65 -12.71 -12.46
C GLN A 136 -4.65 -12.88 -11.31
N LEU A 137 -4.70 -14.04 -10.62
CA LEU A 137 -3.73 -14.36 -9.57
C LEU A 137 -2.34 -14.59 -10.19
N GLN A 138 -1.39 -13.73 -9.86
CA GLN A 138 -0.06 -13.68 -10.47
C GLN A 138 1.01 -14.22 -9.52
N LYS A 139 1.96 -14.99 -10.04
CA LYS A 139 3.16 -15.43 -9.31
C LYS A 139 4.29 -14.41 -9.45
N ILE A 140 4.91 -14.05 -8.34
CA ILE A 140 6.05 -13.13 -8.32
C ILE A 140 7.36 -13.97 -8.32
N SER A 141 8.21 -13.71 -9.29
CA SER A 141 9.52 -14.37 -9.38
C SER A 141 10.49 -13.75 -8.37
N ILE A 142 10.97 -14.55 -7.42
CA ILE A 142 11.96 -14.14 -6.41
C ILE A 142 13.27 -13.74 -7.05
N ILE A 143 13.71 -14.47 -8.09
CA ILE A 143 14.97 -14.17 -8.82
C ILE A 143 14.86 -12.77 -9.45
N LYS A 144 13.73 -12.46 -10.10
CA LYS A 144 13.50 -11.13 -10.66
C LYS A 144 13.42 -10.06 -9.55
N LEU A 145 12.82 -10.38 -8.40
CA LEU A 145 12.76 -9.49 -7.24
C LEU A 145 14.16 -9.12 -6.74
N LEU A 146 14.99 -10.12 -6.46
CA LEU A 146 16.37 -9.91 -5.97
C LEU A 146 17.21 -9.16 -7.00
N LYS A 147 17.09 -9.48 -8.29
CA LYS A 147 17.75 -8.73 -9.37
C LYS A 147 17.37 -7.25 -9.35
N ASN A 148 16.09 -6.92 -9.18
CA ASN A 148 15.63 -5.52 -9.14
C ASN A 148 16.13 -4.77 -7.91
N ILE A 149 16.17 -5.42 -6.74
CA ILE A 149 16.77 -4.85 -5.54
C ILE A 149 18.26 -4.49 -5.80
N PHE A 150 18.99 -5.40 -6.44
CA PHE A 150 20.40 -5.18 -6.78
C PHE A 150 20.57 -4.01 -7.79
N LEU A 151 19.75 -3.98 -8.84
CA LEU A 151 19.74 -2.89 -9.82
C LEU A 151 19.47 -1.53 -9.17
N SER A 152 18.49 -1.45 -8.29
CA SER A 152 18.18 -0.19 -7.57
C SER A 152 19.36 0.28 -6.71
N LYS A 153 20.06 -0.64 -6.04
CA LYS A 153 21.27 -0.30 -5.25
C LYS A 153 22.41 0.23 -6.11
N ILE A 154 22.69 -0.41 -7.26
CA ILE A 154 23.76 0.04 -8.18
C ILE A 154 23.41 1.40 -8.75
N GLY A 155 22.19 1.54 -9.29
CA GLY A 155 21.73 2.79 -9.91
C GLY A 155 21.74 3.96 -8.92
N LYS A 156 21.25 3.74 -7.69
CA LYS A 156 21.29 4.74 -6.61
C LYS A 156 22.68 5.34 -6.42
N GLY A 157 23.75 4.54 -6.49
CA GLY A 157 25.11 5.02 -6.35
C GLY A 157 25.59 5.97 -7.46
N GLY A 158 24.81 6.16 -8.53
CA GLY A 158 25.07 7.13 -9.60
C GLY A 158 24.33 8.46 -9.44
N ILE A 159 23.42 8.57 -8.48
CA ILE A 159 22.68 9.82 -8.21
C ILE A 159 23.61 10.76 -7.44
N LYS A 160 23.66 12.04 -7.85
CA LYS A 160 24.45 13.05 -7.16
C LYS A 160 23.90 13.29 -5.75
N SER A 161 24.81 13.37 -4.79
CA SER A 161 24.50 13.68 -3.39
C SER A 161 24.28 15.18 -3.21
N ASN A 162 23.23 15.55 -2.47
CA ASN A 162 22.99 16.90 -1.99
C ASN A 162 22.93 16.86 -0.46
N LYS A 163 24.08 16.90 0.20
CA LYS A 163 24.20 16.75 1.67
C LYS A 163 23.60 17.91 2.47
N GLU A 164 23.19 18.98 1.81
CA GLU A 164 22.62 20.17 2.48
C GLU A 164 21.11 20.02 2.77
N GLU A 165 20.43 19.04 2.14
CA GLU A 165 19.01 18.82 2.38
C GLU A 165 18.78 18.10 3.73
N GLU A 166 17.83 18.62 4.52
CA GLU A 166 17.41 17.99 5.76
C GLU A 166 16.71 16.64 5.46
N ALA A 167 17.07 15.61 6.23
CA ALA A 167 16.47 14.28 6.10
C ALA A 167 14.97 14.32 6.43
N ARG A 168 14.14 13.82 5.50
CA ARG A 168 12.68 13.78 5.64
C ARG A 168 12.19 12.47 6.30
N LEU A 169 12.98 11.39 6.18
CA LEU A 169 12.71 10.13 6.88
C LEU A 169 13.22 10.18 8.33
N ASP A 170 12.37 9.78 9.25
CA ASP A 170 12.73 9.57 10.65
C ASP A 170 13.56 8.29 10.84
N LYS A 171 13.85 7.93 12.10
CA LYS A 171 14.61 6.73 12.45
C LYS A 171 14.00 5.44 11.88
N PHE A 172 12.67 5.28 11.95
CA PHE A 172 11.99 4.09 11.48
C PHE A 172 11.87 4.06 9.97
N GLY A 173 11.57 5.18 9.33
CA GLY A 173 11.57 5.30 7.88
C GLY A 173 12.93 4.98 7.26
N LYS A 174 14.02 5.41 7.91
CA LYS A 174 15.39 5.03 7.51
C LYS A 174 15.56 3.51 7.52
N VAL A 175 15.14 2.82 8.58
CA VAL A 175 15.23 1.36 8.67
C VAL A 175 14.36 0.70 7.58
N ILE A 176 13.11 1.12 7.43
CA ILE A 176 12.17 0.55 6.46
C ILE A 176 12.72 0.65 5.04
N PHE A 177 13.14 1.85 4.62
CA PHE A 177 13.53 2.12 3.23
C PHE A 177 15.02 1.91 2.93
N THR A 178 15.84 1.52 3.91
CA THR A 178 17.23 1.08 3.67
C THR A 178 17.32 -0.44 3.52
N HIS A 179 16.55 -1.19 4.29
CA HIS A 179 16.57 -2.64 4.22
C HIS A 179 15.84 -3.16 2.97
N ALA A 180 16.56 -3.92 2.17
CA ALA A 180 16.09 -4.40 0.86
C ALA A 180 14.95 -5.41 0.94
N LEU A 181 14.89 -6.21 2.01
CA LEU A 181 13.91 -7.28 2.18
C LEU A 181 12.62 -6.85 2.88
N ASN A 182 12.58 -5.63 3.41
CA ASN A 182 11.33 -5.11 3.95
C ASN A 182 10.29 -5.01 2.84
N PRO A 183 9.06 -5.48 3.07
CA PRO A 183 7.97 -5.33 2.12
C PRO A 183 7.69 -3.85 1.84
N LYS A 184 7.70 -3.47 0.56
CA LYS A 184 7.39 -2.11 0.11
C LYS A 184 6.47 -2.17 -1.10
N PHE A 185 5.53 -1.22 -1.15
CA PHE A 185 4.49 -1.15 -2.17
C PHE A 185 4.30 0.31 -2.59
N ILE A 186 4.25 0.56 -3.88
CA ILE A 186 3.94 1.89 -4.44
C ILE A 186 2.49 1.94 -4.87
N ALA A 187 1.84 3.06 -4.61
CA ALA A 187 0.53 3.38 -5.15
C ALA A 187 0.54 4.67 -5.94
N TYR A 188 -0.21 4.68 -7.01
CA TYR A 188 -0.49 5.84 -7.87
C TYR A 188 -1.94 5.74 -8.36
N LEU A 189 -2.49 6.85 -8.88
CA LEU A 189 -3.82 6.82 -9.50
C LEU A 189 -3.70 6.39 -10.96
N ASP A 190 -4.54 5.45 -11.37
CA ASP A 190 -4.62 5.02 -12.77
C ASP A 190 -5.05 6.22 -13.63
N PRO A 191 -4.26 6.62 -14.65
CA PRO A 191 -4.57 7.78 -15.47
C PRO A 191 -5.90 7.70 -16.23
N ASN A 192 -6.51 6.52 -16.33
CA ASN A 192 -7.72 6.32 -17.13
C ASN A 192 -9.01 6.37 -16.33
N ASP A 193 -8.97 5.96 -15.06
CA ASP A 193 -10.19 5.81 -14.28
C ASP A 193 -10.06 6.26 -12.81
N ASP A 194 -8.89 6.80 -12.42
CA ASP A 194 -8.58 7.35 -11.10
C ASP A 194 -8.64 6.35 -9.93
N TYR A 195 -8.70 5.05 -10.21
CA TYR A 195 -8.54 4.07 -9.13
C TYR A 195 -7.09 4.01 -8.68
N PRO A 196 -6.81 3.89 -7.37
CA PRO A 196 -5.47 3.60 -6.91
C PRO A 196 -4.98 2.26 -7.47
N ILE A 197 -3.76 2.21 -7.98
CA ILE A 197 -3.06 0.97 -8.35
C ILE A 197 -1.98 0.72 -7.32
N ILE A 198 -1.92 -0.47 -6.77
CA ILE A 198 -0.92 -0.87 -5.76
C ILE A 198 0.01 -1.91 -6.39
N VAL A 199 1.30 -1.60 -6.44
CA VAL A 199 2.32 -2.47 -7.05
C VAL A 199 3.39 -2.82 -6.02
N PRO A 200 3.77 -4.11 -5.86
CA PRO A 200 4.90 -4.47 -5.03
C PRO A 200 6.19 -3.81 -5.53
N CYS A 201 6.88 -3.10 -4.64
CA CYS A 201 8.08 -2.33 -4.97
C CYS A 201 9.17 -2.52 -3.90
N PHE A 202 9.51 -3.78 -3.59
CA PHE A 202 10.52 -4.13 -2.59
C PHE A 202 11.87 -3.44 -2.85
N GLN A 203 12.15 -3.17 -4.12
CA GLN A 203 13.36 -2.49 -4.58
C GLN A 203 13.34 -0.96 -4.35
N ALA A 204 12.26 -0.38 -3.82
CA ALA A 204 12.26 1.02 -3.42
C ALA A 204 13.21 1.22 -2.24
N ILE A 205 14.21 2.07 -2.42
CA ILE A 205 15.23 2.36 -1.41
C ILE A 205 15.42 3.86 -1.25
N SER A 206 15.75 4.27 -0.04
CA SER A 206 16.02 5.68 0.27
C SER A 206 17.35 6.14 -0.34
N HIS A 207 17.34 7.32 -0.95
CA HIS A 207 18.53 8.11 -1.29
C HIS A 207 18.54 9.36 -0.42
N GLU A 208 19.61 9.51 0.40
CA GLU A 208 19.84 10.63 1.34
C GLU A 208 18.67 10.97 2.28
N HIS A 209 17.72 10.06 2.41
CA HIS A 209 16.52 10.23 3.23
C HIS A 209 15.58 11.37 2.79
N THR A 210 15.79 11.92 1.59
CA THR A 210 14.94 12.93 0.96
C THR A 210 14.19 12.40 -0.25
N LYS A 211 14.69 11.31 -0.86
CA LYS A 211 14.12 10.67 -2.04
C LYS A 211 14.00 9.17 -1.87
N LEU A 212 13.03 8.56 -2.56
CA LEU A 212 12.98 7.12 -2.79
C LEU A 212 13.31 6.85 -4.27
N VAL A 213 14.07 5.78 -4.50
CA VAL A 213 14.44 5.37 -5.87
C VAL A 213 14.19 3.89 -6.07
N PHE A 214 13.76 3.49 -7.28
CA PHE A 214 13.44 2.11 -7.60
C PHE A 214 13.69 1.77 -9.08
N SER A 215 14.09 0.54 -9.38
CA SER A 215 14.11 0.01 -10.74
C SER A 215 12.71 -0.48 -11.12
N PRO A 216 12.16 -0.11 -12.30
CA PRO A 216 10.82 -0.56 -12.71
C PRO A 216 10.80 -1.99 -13.27
N SER A 217 11.94 -2.66 -13.41
CA SER A 217 12.08 -3.85 -14.28
C SER A 217 11.22 -5.05 -13.89
N LEU A 218 10.83 -5.20 -12.61
CA LEU A 218 9.99 -6.33 -12.13
C LEU A 218 8.54 -6.20 -12.59
N PHE A 219 7.98 -5.00 -12.47
CA PHE A 219 6.60 -4.65 -12.85
C PHE A 219 6.63 -3.52 -13.87
N LYS A 220 7.40 -3.73 -14.96
CA LYS A 220 7.68 -2.67 -15.94
C LYS A 220 6.40 -2.08 -16.52
N GLU A 221 5.44 -2.90 -16.91
CA GLU A 221 4.17 -2.45 -17.51
C GLU A 221 3.38 -1.55 -16.55
N GLN A 222 3.34 -1.92 -15.26
CA GLN A 222 2.61 -1.17 -14.25
C GLN A 222 3.35 0.09 -13.79
N LEU A 223 4.67 0.01 -13.62
CA LEU A 223 5.46 1.13 -13.08
C LEU A 223 5.81 2.17 -14.15
N SER A 224 5.95 1.76 -15.43
CA SER A 224 6.32 2.70 -16.51
C SER A 224 5.18 3.62 -16.96
N ILE A 225 3.94 3.35 -16.57
CA ILE A 225 2.79 4.20 -16.88
C ILE A 225 2.56 5.30 -15.83
N ILE A 226 3.31 5.30 -14.73
CA ILE A 226 3.22 6.37 -13.71
C ILE A 226 3.60 7.69 -14.39
N PRO A 227 2.69 8.68 -14.45
CA PRO A 227 2.99 9.96 -15.09
C PRO A 227 4.06 10.73 -14.30
N THR A 228 4.97 11.39 -15.01
CA THR A 228 5.91 12.33 -14.38
C THR A 228 5.12 13.43 -13.67
N ASP A 229 5.65 13.94 -12.56
CA ASP A 229 5.04 14.94 -11.67
C ASP A 229 3.72 14.48 -11.02
N SER A 230 3.40 13.19 -11.07
CA SER A 230 2.23 12.64 -10.39
C SER A 230 2.49 12.36 -8.92
N LYS A 231 1.39 12.41 -8.15
CA LYS A 231 1.37 12.06 -6.73
C LYS A 231 1.43 10.56 -6.56
N VAL A 232 2.35 10.09 -5.72
CA VAL A 232 2.51 8.67 -5.40
C VAL A 232 2.62 8.47 -3.88
N ALA A 233 2.29 7.27 -3.42
CA ALA A 233 2.53 6.86 -2.05
C ALA A 233 3.32 5.56 -2.03
N VAL A 234 4.28 5.44 -1.10
CA VAL A 234 5.03 4.21 -0.88
C VAL A 234 4.81 3.74 0.54
N PHE A 235 4.13 2.63 0.69
CA PHE A 235 4.00 1.93 1.97
C PHE A 235 5.22 1.04 2.17
N GLY A 236 5.79 1.07 3.36
CA GLY A 236 6.85 0.16 3.77
C GLY A 236 6.60 -0.37 5.18
N MET A 237 6.99 -1.62 5.43
CA MET A 237 6.78 -2.27 6.71
C MET A 237 7.99 -3.14 7.06
N THR A 238 8.34 -3.21 8.35
CA THR A 238 9.27 -4.21 8.88
C THR A 238 8.54 -5.51 9.22
N MET A 239 9.29 -6.57 9.50
CA MET A 239 8.73 -7.84 9.98
C MET A 239 8.11 -7.71 11.38
N ASP A 240 8.47 -6.66 12.15
CA ASP A 240 7.90 -6.33 13.46
C ASP A 240 6.67 -5.41 13.35
N PHE A 241 6.06 -5.31 12.17
CA PHE A 241 4.87 -4.50 11.88
C PHE A 241 5.02 -2.99 12.10
N ILE A 242 6.25 -2.45 12.17
CA ILE A 242 6.47 -1.02 12.09
C ILE A 242 6.24 -0.60 10.64
N ALA A 243 5.27 0.27 10.41
CA ALA A 243 4.86 0.64 9.05
C ALA A 243 4.78 2.16 8.88
N GLN A 244 5.22 2.63 7.71
CA GLN A 244 5.11 4.03 7.31
C GLN A 244 4.65 4.15 5.86
N VAL A 245 3.94 5.23 5.59
CA VAL A 245 3.60 5.67 4.24
C VAL A 245 4.40 6.93 3.93
N VAL A 246 5.16 6.87 2.86
CA VAL A 246 5.82 8.05 2.26
C VAL A 246 4.95 8.52 1.11
N LYS A 247 4.51 9.77 1.12
CA LYS A 247 3.88 10.44 -0.01
C LYS A 247 4.89 11.36 -0.68
N GLY A 248 4.86 11.45 -1.99
CA GLY A 248 5.80 12.28 -2.73
C GLY A 248 5.47 12.39 -4.20
N THR A 249 6.12 13.32 -4.87
CA THR A 249 6.00 13.53 -6.31
C THR A 249 6.95 12.60 -7.06
N PHE A 250 6.41 11.87 -8.03
CA PHE A 250 7.20 11.04 -8.93
C PHE A 250 7.86 11.92 -9.99
N LEU A 251 9.17 12.08 -9.93
CA LEU A 251 9.93 12.95 -10.83
C LEU A 251 10.20 12.34 -12.22
N GLY A 252 9.75 11.10 -12.43
CA GLY A 252 10.00 10.36 -13.66
C GLY A 252 11.13 9.35 -13.56
N PHE A 253 11.56 8.85 -14.73
CA PHE A 253 12.63 7.87 -14.85
C PHE A 253 13.91 8.50 -15.39
N GLU A 254 15.03 8.26 -14.71
CA GLU A 254 16.36 8.72 -15.10
C GLU A 254 17.35 7.54 -15.18
N LYS A 255 18.33 7.65 -16.10
CA LYS A 255 19.42 6.68 -16.21
C LYS A 255 20.59 7.04 -15.29
N HIS A 256 20.87 6.17 -14.33
CA HIS A 256 22.04 6.28 -13.47
C HIS A 256 22.87 4.98 -13.56
N ARG A 257 24.17 5.09 -13.86
CA ARG A 257 25.07 3.95 -14.13
C ARG A 257 24.47 2.94 -15.13
N GLY A 258 23.78 3.44 -16.16
CA GLY A 258 23.14 2.60 -17.20
C GLY A 258 21.81 1.94 -16.76
N ILE A 259 21.37 2.14 -15.51
CA ILE A 259 20.15 1.58 -14.95
C ILE A 259 19.05 2.65 -14.92
N ASN A 260 17.87 2.29 -15.44
CA ASN A 260 16.69 3.16 -15.37
C ASN A 260 16.10 3.11 -13.95
N LEU A 261 16.02 4.27 -13.29
CA LEU A 261 15.47 4.43 -11.95
C LEU A 261 14.30 5.40 -11.95
N GLY A 262 13.20 5.02 -11.34
CA GLY A 262 12.14 5.94 -10.94
C GLY A 262 12.58 6.68 -9.67
N ILE A 263 12.34 7.98 -9.63
CA ILE A 263 12.71 8.87 -8.52
C ILE A 263 11.46 9.49 -7.94
N ILE A 264 11.31 9.41 -6.62
CA ILE A 264 10.22 10.03 -5.85
C ILE A 264 10.83 11.04 -4.89
N ASP A 265 10.43 12.29 -4.98
CA ASP A 265 10.76 13.31 -3.98
C ASP A 265 9.80 13.19 -2.80
N ILE A 266 10.32 13.03 -1.58
CA ILE A 266 9.49 12.80 -0.37
C ILE A 266 8.88 14.12 0.08
N GLU A 267 7.56 14.18 0.20
CA GLU A 267 6.85 15.37 0.70
C GLU A 267 6.22 15.16 2.06
N GLU A 268 5.67 13.96 2.29
CA GLU A 268 5.08 13.61 3.59
C GLU A 268 5.52 12.21 4.01
N VAL A 269 5.72 12.05 5.31
CA VAL A 269 5.92 10.74 5.95
C VAL A 269 4.86 10.57 7.03
N TYR A 270 4.12 9.49 6.96
CA TYR A 270 2.99 9.20 7.83
C TYR A 270 3.20 7.87 8.54
N ASN A 271 3.04 7.85 9.88
CA ASN A 271 2.99 6.62 10.65
C ASN A 271 1.65 5.94 10.46
N SER A 272 1.62 4.77 9.83
CA SER A 272 0.41 3.98 9.62
C SER A 272 0.23 2.86 10.65
N ALA A 273 1.20 2.72 11.57
CA ALA A 273 1.18 1.66 12.58
C ALA A 273 0.39 2.09 13.83
N PRO A 274 -0.29 1.12 14.50
CA PRO A 274 -0.90 1.36 15.81
C PRO A 274 0.17 1.76 16.86
N PRO A 275 -0.20 2.37 17.99
CA PRO A 275 -1.58 2.70 18.40
C PRO A 275 -2.10 4.00 17.82
N LEU A 276 -1.24 4.95 17.45
CA LEU A 276 -1.63 6.26 16.97
C LEU A 276 -1.02 6.55 15.60
N PRO A 277 -1.84 6.51 14.53
CA PRO A 277 -1.42 6.96 13.22
C PRO A 277 -1.20 8.49 13.23
N GLY A 278 -0.21 8.98 12.49
CA GLY A 278 0.05 10.41 12.47
C GLY A 278 1.13 10.86 11.51
N LEU A 279 1.14 12.17 11.22
CA LEU A 279 2.13 12.79 10.35
C LEU A 279 3.49 12.89 11.08
N ILE A 280 4.54 12.38 10.45
CA ILE A 280 5.92 12.44 10.93
C ILE A 280 6.68 13.60 10.28
N TYR A 281 6.48 13.79 8.97
CA TYR A 281 7.10 14.84 8.18
C TYR A 281 6.07 15.45 7.21
N PRO A 282 6.02 16.77 7.01
CA PRO A 282 6.79 17.77 7.74
C PRO A 282 6.42 17.80 9.23
N LYS A 283 7.41 18.10 10.08
CA LYS A 283 7.20 18.18 11.52
C LYS A 283 6.18 19.28 11.83
N LYS A 284 5.01 18.91 12.34
CA LYS A 284 4.09 19.86 12.95
C LYS A 284 4.56 20.12 14.38
N ALA A 285 4.60 21.38 14.78
CA ALA A 285 5.01 21.82 16.12
C ALA A 285 3.99 21.46 17.25
N VAL A 286 3.04 20.56 16.98
CA VAL A 286 1.98 20.19 17.94
C VAL A 286 2.21 18.76 18.38
N LEU A 287 2.62 18.59 19.64
CA LEU A 287 2.45 17.33 20.33
C LEU A 287 0.94 17.04 20.37
N PRO A 288 0.48 15.81 20.07
CA PRO A 288 -0.91 15.48 20.27
C PRO A 288 -1.27 15.74 21.74
N GLU A 289 -2.27 16.60 21.99
CA GLU A 289 -2.87 16.69 23.31
C GLU A 289 -3.41 15.29 23.65
N ILE A 290 -2.85 14.69 24.66
CA ILE A 290 -3.42 13.48 25.27
C ILE A 290 -4.60 13.99 26.08
N SER A 291 -5.73 14.23 25.43
CA SER A 291 -6.98 14.50 26.10
C SER A 291 -7.50 13.19 26.67
N GLU A 292 -7.35 13.03 27.98
CA GLU A 292 -8.00 12.09 28.89
C GLU A 292 -8.08 10.61 28.42
N PHE A 293 -7.35 9.77 29.15
CA PHE A 293 -7.62 8.34 29.24
C PHE A 293 -8.97 8.17 29.95
N VAL A 294 -10.06 8.08 29.22
CA VAL A 294 -11.31 7.55 29.76
C VAL A 294 -11.15 6.02 29.76
N MET A 295 -10.83 5.47 30.90
CA MET A 295 -10.97 4.04 31.11
C MET A 295 -12.47 3.70 31.14
N PRO A 296 -12.87 2.57 30.47
CA PRO A 296 -14.25 2.12 30.47
C PRO A 296 -14.74 1.73 31.86
#